data_a0d51efe4c3e04a5f03672b1c48a9774
#
_entry.id   a0d51efe4c3e04a5f03672b1c48a9774
#
_cell.length_a   1.000
_cell.length_b   1.000
_cell.length_c   1.000
_cell.angle_alpha   90.00
_cell.angle_beta   90.00
_cell.angle_gamma   90.00
#
_symmetry.space_group_name_H-M   'P 1'
#
loop_
_entity.id
_entity.type
_entity.pdbx_description
1 polymer ?
#
loop_
_entity_poly.entity_id
_entity_poly.type
_entity_poly.pdbx_seq_one_letter_code
_entity_poly.pdbx_strand_id
1 'polypeptide(L)'
;CMTDRYRDESFRWTNHPLVDMGIASLVVFAGRENPEDLILSDLERFARYVEQAYFSPELGSYLTVLFTTNFINPSFSPEKRNAFVKEIVRIHIAKPDPSLPACAYCGRASVRLAHRDLVPMLTGRGAVNFFPGGAPGLALCGNCILALQALSLGAPMCSGRALIVSCDNPTLTLQLVKLWQPEIRKRIQLSQQTNQKLPVVTRPLTRIIEALAKIEAEREDGPSSSITIYHLSNSGQGPQADIYFLPSSVVRFVQRANAARYSAIWKELVRQAWEIPPKAKKGGTISVESAPERNYLYEDLFTLPDRAARFVRAYFLRRATQYSQGSGDPRPTYSGWRDPIPGLWDLTRMFLQEVLAMDSARIEAIRKLADMLADEIVTENDRRLWWALYSADAYLKGRRAIIQASHRRLKRGLPPIVSFDEFLEVFEEGEELPRVDWRLAWDLVLIRTIERLYHTKWFEKNRDVLTDEEKELETEEVS
;
A
#
# COMPACT_ATOMS: atom_id res chain seq x y z
N CYS A 1 -1.18 -16.08 -45.10
CA CYS A 1 -1.11 -14.59 -45.29
C CYS A 1 -1.85 -13.76 -44.26
N MET A 2 -2.88 -14.29 -43.55
CA MET A 2 -3.50 -13.58 -42.41
C MET A 2 -2.71 -13.75 -41.09
N THR A 3 -1.96 -14.80 -40.93
CA THR A 3 -1.15 -15.11 -39.74
C THR A 3 0.11 -14.27 -39.62
N ASP A 4 0.70 -13.83 -40.72
CA ASP A 4 1.95 -13.04 -40.67
C ASP A 4 1.72 -11.55 -40.35
N ARG A 5 0.60 -10.95 -40.78
CA ARG A 5 0.25 -9.58 -40.39
C ARG A 5 -0.03 -9.44 -38.88
N TYR A 6 -0.51 -10.50 -38.25
CA TYR A 6 -0.82 -10.48 -36.81
C TYR A 6 0.43 -10.50 -35.92
N ARG A 7 1.58 -11.02 -36.40
CA ARG A 7 2.86 -11.01 -35.67
C ARG A 7 3.44 -9.60 -35.47
N ASP A 8 3.27 -8.70 -36.46
CA ASP A 8 3.70 -7.30 -36.35
C ASP A 8 2.74 -6.44 -35.51
N GLU A 9 1.52 -6.92 -35.22
CA GLU A 9 0.46 -6.25 -34.45
C GLU A 9 0.25 -6.85 -33.07
N SER A 10 1.11 -7.76 -32.60
CA SER A 10 1.02 -8.39 -31.27
C SER A 10 1.03 -7.36 -30.15
N PHE A 11 0.30 -7.59 -29.07
CA PHE A 11 0.35 -6.75 -27.87
C PHE A 11 1.76 -6.76 -27.29
N ARG A 12 2.18 -5.64 -26.69
CA ARG A 12 3.45 -5.50 -25.96
C ARG A 12 3.30 -4.44 -24.88
N TRP A 13 4.09 -4.52 -23.85
CA TRP A 13 4.15 -3.49 -22.83
C TRP A 13 4.55 -2.15 -23.44
N THR A 14 3.90 -1.08 -22.98
CA THR A 14 4.07 0.27 -23.52
C THR A 14 4.75 1.23 -22.55
N ASN A 15 4.93 0.83 -21.30
CA ASN A 15 5.34 1.66 -20.18
C ASN A 15 4.33 2.79 -19.83
N HIS A 16 3.09 2.65 -20.33
CA HIS A 16 2.01 3.57 -19.98
C HIS A 16 1.04 2.91 -19.00
N PRO A 17 0.85 3.44 -17.79
CA PRO A 17 0.11 2.77 -16.71
C PRO A 17 -1.28 2.25 -17.10
N LEU A 18 -2.06 3.10 -17.78
CA LEU A 18 -3.42 2.74 -18.17
C LEU A 18 -3.44 1.65 -19.25
N VAL A 19 -2.54 1.74 -20.23
CA VAL A 19 -2.48 0.77 -21.33
C VAL A 19 -1.96 -0.56 -20.81
N ASP A 20 -0.89 -0.54 -20.03
CA ASP A 20 -0.26 -1.77 -19.54
C ASP A 20 -1.15 -2.53 -18.55
N MET A 21 -1.88 -1.84 -17.69
CA MET A 21 -2.87 -2.50 -16.84
C MET A 21 -4.03 -3.09 -17.67
N GLY A 22 -4.45 -2.41 -18.73
CA GLY A 22 -5.42 -2.94 -19.69
C GLY A 22 -4.89 -4.15 -20.45
N ILE A 23 -3.62 -4.14 -20.88
CA ILE A 23 -2.95 -5.31 -21.48
C ILE A 23 -2.90 -6.47 -20.49
N ALA A 24 -2.48 -6.22 -19.24
CA ALA A 24 -2.52 -7.24 -18.19
C ALA A 24 -3.92 -7.84 -18.02
N SER A 25 -4.96 -7.02 -18.12
CA SER A 25 -6.35 -7.46 -18.04
C SER A 25 -6.72 -8.41 -19.19
N LEU A 26 -6.27 -8.12 -20.40
CA LEU A 26 -6.47 -9.00 -21.56
C LEU A 26 -5.71 -10.32 -21.43
N VAL A 27 -4.44 -10.25 -21.02
CA VAL A 27 -3.57 -11.43 -20.81
C VAL A 27 -4.18 -12.37 -19.79
N VAL A 28 -4.59 -11.85 -18.64
CA VAL A 28 -5.23 -12.65 -17.57
C VAL A 28 -6.59 -13.18 -18.02
N PHE A 29 -7.41 -12.39 -18.71
CA PHE A 29 -8.69 -12.82 -19.26
C PHE A 29 -8.53 -13.99 -20.24
N ALA A 30 -7.49 -13.93 -21.06
CA ALA A 30 -7.17 -14.97 -22.03
C ALA A 30 -6.56 -16.22 -21.42
N GLY A 31 -6.04 -16.15 -20.18
CA GLY A 31 -5.26 -17.22 -19.55
C GLY A 31 -3.88 -17.35 -20.18
N ARG A 32 -3.29 -16.26 -20.65
CA ARG A 32 -1.95 -16.19 -21.23
C ARG A 32 -0.93 -15.71 -20.19
N GLU A 33 0.34 -15.86 -20.51
CA GLU A 33 1.44 -15.42 -19.64
C GLU A 33 2.03 -14.07 -20.08
N ASN A 34 2.10 -13.83 -21.38
CA ASN A 34 2.68 -12.62 -21.96
C ASN A 34 1.72 -11.93 -22.93
N PRO A 35 1.88 -10.61 -23.15
CA PRO A 35 1.08 -9.89 -24.15
C PRO A 35 1.19 -10.44 -25.57
N GLU A 36 2.38 -10.92 -25.93
CA GLU A 36 2.69 -11.46 -27.27
C GLU A 36 1.94 -12.78 -27.54
N ASP A 37 1.49 -13.48 -26.50
CA ASP A 37 0.77 -14.74 -26.61
C ASP A 37 -0.71 -14.55 -26.97
N LEU A 38 -1.22 -13.31 -26.92
CA LEU A 38 -2.61 -13.02 -27.26
C LEU A 38 -2.87 -13.24 -28.75
N ILE A 39 -3.92 -14.02 -29.03
CA ILE A 39 -4.36 -14.33 -30.39
C ILE A 39 -5.75 -13.77 -30.67
N LEU A 40 -6.13 -13.68 -31.93
CA LEU A 40 -7.40 -13.08 -32.34
C LEU A 40 -8.62 -13.72 -31.66
N SER A 41 -8.62 -15.05 -31.46
CA SER A 41 -9.73 -15.72 -30.78
C SER A 41 -9.86 -15.33 -29.32
N ASP A 42 -8.78 -14.94 -28.64
CA ASP A 42 -8.82 -14.44 -27.27
C ASP A 42 -9.50 -13.07 -27.23
N LEU A 43 -9.17 -12.20 -28.17
CA LEU A 43 -9.76 -10.86 -28.30
C LEU A 43 -11.24 -10.93 -28.69
N GLU A 44 -11.62 -11.85 -29.55
CA GLU A 44 -13.03 -12.10 -29.87
C GLU A 44 -13.83 -12.67 -28.68
N ARG A 45 -13.22 -13.50 -27.86
CA ARG A 45 -13.83 -13.98 -26.60
C ARG A 45 -14.03 -12.84 -25.61
N PHE A 46 -13.01 -11.97 -25.48
CA PHE A 46 -13.12 -10.75 -24.68
C PHE A 46 -14.22 -9.83 -25.19
N ALA A 47 -14.25 -9.56 -26.49
CA ALA A 47 -15.27 -8.70 -27.12
C ALA A 47 -16.69 -9.19 -26.82
N ARG A 48 -16.94 -10.49 -27.03
CA ARG A 48 -18.26 -11.10 -26.73
C ARG A 48 -18.65 -10.96 -25.26
N TYR A 49 -17.69 -11.17 -24.33
CA TYR A 49 -17.93 -11.03 -22.90
C TYR A 49 -18.33 -9.57 -22.56
N VAL A 50 -17.55 -8.61 -23.04
CA VAL A 50 -17.82 -7.19 -22.78
C VAL A 50 -19.10 -6.72 -23.42
N GLU A 51 -19.43 -7.13 -24.67
CA GLU A 51 -20.71 -6.80 -25.32
C GLU A 51 -21.91 -7.22 -24.48
N GLN A 52 -21.88 -8.41 -23.89
CA GLN A 52 -22.96 -8.92 -23.05
C GLN A 52 -23.08 -8.18 -21.70
N ALA A 53 -21.98 -7.69 -21.17
CA ALA A 53 -21.89 -7.09 -19.84
C ALA A 53 -21.90 -5.55 -19.85
N TYR A 54 -21.68 -4.90 -20.99
CA TYR A 54 -21.34 -3.47 -21.10
C TYR A 54 -22.31 -2.54 -20.38
N PHE A 55 -23.61 -2.86 -20.45
CA PHE A 55 -24.69 -2.07 -19.85
C PHE A 55 -25.17 -2.64 -18.50
N SER A 56 -24.47 -3.61 -17.92
CA SER A 56 -24.78 -4.05 -16.56
C SER A 56 -24.54 -2.91 -15.56
N PRO A 57 -25.27 -2.87 -14.43
CA PRO A 57 -25.11 -1.80 -13.45
C PRO A 57 -23.69 -1.62 -12.94
N GLU A 58 -22.94 -2.71 -12.75
CA GLU A 58 -21.57 -2.67 -12.26
C GLU A 58 -20.60 -2.15 -13.34
N LEU A 59 -20.60 -2.77 -14.54
CA LEU A 59 -19.66 -2.39 -15.61
C LEU A 59 -20.01 -1.03 -16.20
N GLY A 60 -21.30 -0.74 -16.41
CA GLY A 60 -21.74 0.58 -16.89
C GLY A 60 -21.35 1.70 -15.93
N SER A 61 -21.49 1.49 -14.62
CA SER A 61 -21.04 2.45 -13.61
C SER A 61 -19.53 2.65 -13.66
N TYR A 62 -18.75 1.57 -13.82
CA TYR A 62 -17.30 1.65 -13.94
C TYR A 62 -16.88 2.46 -15.17
N LEU A 63 -17.49 2.14 -16.33
CA LEU A 63 -17.16 2.82 -17.59
C LEU A 63 -17.48 4.31 -17.56
N THR A 64 -18.53 4.73 -16.84
CA THR A 64 -18.84 6.17 -16.67
C THR A 64 -17.81 6.89 -15.80
N VAL A 65 -17.12 6.20 -14.91
CA VAL A 65 -16.05 6.77 -14.11
C VAL A 65 -14.77 6.99 -14.92
N LEU A 66 -14.45 6.08 -15.84
CA LEU A 66 -13.28 6.19 -16.71
C LEU A 66 -13.50 7.03 -17.95
N PHE A 67 -14.64 6.83 -18.62
CA PHE A 67 -14.94 7.41 -19.92
C PHE A 67 -16.19 8.27 -19.83
N THR A 68 -16.10 9.50 -20.23
CA THR A 68 -17.27 10.40 -20.31
C THR A 68 -18.03 10.19 -21.62
N THR A 69 -18.33 8.93 -21.94
CA THR A 69 -19.06 8.61 -23.16
C THR A 69 -20.57 8.80 -23.00
N ASN A 70 -21.18 9.47 -23.95
CA ASN A 70 -22.63 9.62 -23.97
C ASN A 70 -23.37 8.31 -24.30
N PHE A 71 -22.69 7.31 -24.90
CA PHE A 71 -23.34 6.05 -25.30
C PHE A 71 -23.79 5.17 -24.13
N ILE A 72 -23.27 5.39 -22.94
CA ILE A 72 -23.77 4.76 -21.72
C ILE A 72 -25.08 5.42 -21.26
N ASN A 73 -25.32 6.68 -21.67
CA ASN A 73 -26.51 7.42 -21.30
C ASN A 73 -27.77 6.77 -21.92
N PRO A 74 -28.85 6.55 -21.14
CA PRO A 74 -30.11 6.00 -21.60
C PRO A 74 -30.81 6.81 -22.73
N SER A 75 -30.43 8.06 -22.95
CA SER A 75 -30.95 8.89 -24.03
C SER A 75 -30.62 8.40 -25.45
N PHE A 76 -29.63 7.56 -25.60
CA PHE A 76 -29.30 6.94 -26.89
C PHE A 76 -30.09 5.67 -27.12
N SER A 77 -30.57 5.46 -28.36
CA SER A 77 -31.31 4.25 -28.71
C SER A 77 -30.45 2.99 -28.50
N PRO A 78 -31.06 1.84 -28.13
CA PRO A 78 -30.32 0.57 -27.95
C PRO A 78 -29.45 0.19 -29.16
N GLU A 79 -29.92 0.46 -30.38
CA GLU A 79 -29.23 0.14 -31.62
C GLU A 79 -27.90 0.94 -31.70
N LYS A 80 -27.93 2.26 -31.44
CA LYS A 80 -26.75 3.12 -31.43
C LYS A 80 -25.77 2.72 -30.34
N ARG A 81 -26.28 2.39 -29.17
CA ARG A 81 -25.46 1.93 -28.06
C ARG A 81 -24.75 0.60 -28.37
N ASN A 82 -25.49 -0.37 -28.93
CA ASN A 82 -24.92 -1.66 -29.30
C ASN A 82 -23.93 -1.54 -30.47
N ALA A 83 -24.18 -0.67 -31.45
CA ALA A 83 -23.26 -0.42 -32.56
C ALA A 83 -21.93 0.16 -32.05
N PHE A 84 -21.99 1.13 -31.14
CA PHE A 84 -20.79 1.69 -30.49
C PHE A 84 -19.97 0.61 -29.77
N VAL A 85 -20.62 -0.22 -28.92
CA VAL A 85 -19.94 -1.27 -28.19
C VAL A 85 -19.27 -2.26 -29.13
N LYS A 86 -19.97 -2.73 -30.16
CA LYS A 86 -19.43 -3.66 -31.16
C LYS A 86 -18.20 -3.09 -31.87
N GLU A 87 -18.23 -1.79 -32.21
CA GLU A 87 -17.10 -1.09 -32.82
C GLU A 87 -15.91 -1.04 -31.85
N ILE A 88 -16.13 -0.57 -30.61
CA ILE A 88 -15.04 -0.25 -29.71
C ILE A 88 -14.33 -1.50 -29.17
N VAL A 89 -15.04 -2.59 -28.89
CA VAL A 89 -14.44 -3.84 -28.42
C VAL A 89 -13.74 -4.64 -29.51
N ARG A 90 -13.90 -4.24 -30.79
CA ARG A 90 -13.20 -4.80 -31.95
C ARG A 90 -12.31 -3.78 -32.66
N ILE A 91 -12.02 -2.67 -32.05
CA ILE A 91 -11.22 -1.58 -32.63
C ILE A 91 -9.82 -2.02 -33.08
N HIS A 92 -9.30 -3.11 -32.50
CA HIS A 92 -8.00 -3.69 -32.86
C HIS A 92 -7.92 -4.20 -34.31
N ILE A 93 -9.05 -4.47 -34.97
CA ILE A 93 -9.10 -4.86 -36.39
C ILE A 93 -9.36 -3.69 -37.34
N ALA A 94 -9.53 -2.46 -36.83
CA ALA A 94 -9.74 -1.29 -37.62
C ALA A 94 -8.50 -0.97 -38.47
N LYS A 95 -8.76 -0.50 -39.73
CA LYS A 95 -7.66 -0.11 -40.61
C LYS A 95 -6.97 1.16 -40.12
N PRO A 96 -5.64 1.22 -40.12
CA PRO A 96 -4.89 2.43 -39.82
C PRO A 96 -5.31 3.60 -40.72
N ASP A 97 -5.33 4.80 -40.15
CA ASP A 97 -5.53 6.04 -40.91
C ASP A 97 -4.16 6.69 -41.15
N PRO A 98 -3.68 6.72 -42.43
CA PRO A 98 -2.37 7.23 -42.75
C PRO A 98 -2.24 8.77 -42.58
N SER A 99 -3.34 9.48 -42.38
CA SER A 99 -3.35 10.92 -42.10
C SER A 99 -3.02 11.25 -40.68
N LEU A 100 -3.04 10.25 -39.78
CA LEU A 100 -2.79 10.43 -38.34
C LEU A 100 -1.32 10.18 -37.99
N PRO A 101 -0.79 10.88 -36.99
CA PRO A 101 0.51 10.56 -36.41
C PRO A 101 0.52 9.16 -35.79
N ALA A 102 1.70 8.65 -35.52
CA ALA A 102 1.89 7.39 -34.81
C ALA A 102 1.19 7.41 -33.46
N CYS A 103 0.78 6.23 -32.98
CA CYS A 103 0.11 6.04 -31.70
C CYS A 103 0.95 6.61 -30.54
N ALA A 104 0.36 7.50 -29.77
CA ALA A 104 1.02 8.20 -28.66
C ALA A 104 1.56 7.25 -27.56
N TYR A 105 1.01 6.03 -27.43
CA TYR A 105 1.42 5.08 -26.42
C TYR A 105 2.44 4.03 -26.89
N CYS A 106 2.33 3.54 -28.12
CA CYS A 106 3.16 2.44 -28.58
C CYS A 106 3.91 2.68 -29.89
N GLY A 107 3.72 3.85 -30.52
CA GLY A 107 4.40 4.23 -31.75
C GLY A 107 3.89 3.56 -33.04
N ARG A 108 2.86 2.71 -32.99
CA ARG A 108 2.27 2.05 -34.17
C ARG A 108 1.36 2.97 -34.96
N ALA A 109 0.95 2.55 -36.14
CA ALA A 109 -0.01 3.27 -36.97
C ALA A 109 -1.33 3.45 -36.21
N SER A 110 -1.87 4.67 -36.17
CA SER A 110 -3.10 5.02 -35.49
C SER A 110 -4.33 4.72 -36.33
N VAL A 111 -5.45 4.45 -35.67
CA VAL A 111 -6.75 4.20 -36.29
C VAL A 111 -7.73 5.37 -36.10
N ARG A 112 -7.52 6.18 -35.08
CA ARG A 112 -8.33 7.39 -34.83
C ARG A 112 -7.69 8.34 -33.80
N LEU A 113 -8.19 9.58 -33.79
CA LEU A 113 -8.00 10.50 -32.68
C LEU A 113 -8.99 10.14 -31.54
N ALA A 114 -8.41 9.80 -30.40
CA ALA A 114 -9.15 9.44 -29.21
C ALA A 114 -9.32 10.65 -28.26
N HIS A 115 -10.50 10.77 -27.68
CA HIS A 115 -10.86 11.81 -26.73
C HIS A 115 -11.27 11.19 -25.39
N ARG A 116 -11.83 12.00 -24.49
CA ARG A 116 -12.28 11.57 -23.15
C ARG A 116 -13.32 10.44 -23.15
N ASP A 117 -13.94 10.18 -24.28
CA ASP A 117 -14.88 9.06 -24.47
C ASP A 117 -14.18 7.70 -24.65
N LEU A 118 -12.89 7.71 -24.98
CA LEU A 118 -12.08 6.51 -25.19
C LEU A 118 -10.84 6.43 -24.31
N VAL A 119 -10.40 7.56 -23.80
CA VAL A 119 -9.17 7.66 -22.99
C VAL A 119 -9.49 8.34 -21.66
N PRO A 120 -9.21 7.70 -20.52
CA PRO A 120 -9.37 8.33 -19.22
C PRO A 120 -8.54 9.61 -19.10
N MET A 121 -9.05 10.58 -18.33
CA MET A 121 -8.37 11.82 -17.97
C MET A 121 -8.14 12.82 -19.12
N LEU A 122 -8.62 12.55 -20.33
CA LEU A 122 -8.60 13.54 -21.41
C LEU A 122 -9.76 14.52 -21.33
N THR A 123 -9.56 15.68 -21.99
CA THR A 123 -10.59 16.70 -22.21
C THR A 123 -11.53 16.31 -23.35
N GLY A 124 -12.64 17.02 -23.49
CA GLY A 124 -13.61 16.81 -24.58
C GLY A 124 -13.11 17.27 -25.93
N ARG A 125 -13.89 16.93 -26.97
CA ARG A 125 -13.67 17.43 -28.32
C ARG A 125 -13.75 18.96 -28.32
N GLY A 126 -12.79 19.60 -29.01
CA GLY A 126 -12.72 21.05 -29.09
C GLY A 126 -11.99 21.76 -27.95
N ALA A 127 -11.58 21.04 -26.90
CA ALA A 127 -10.64 21.58 -25.90
C ALA A 127 -9.20 21.34 -26.37
N VAL A 128 -8.36 22.36 -26.24
CA VAL A 128 -6.92 22.19 -26.48
C VAL A 128 -6.35 21.32 -25.40
N ASN A 129 -5.82 20.16 -25.76
CA ASN A 129 -5.00 19.35 -24.88
C ASN A 129 -3.58 19.91 -24.93
N PHE A 130 -2.92 20.02 -23.79
CA PHE A 130 -1.54 20.49 -23.66
C PHE A 130 -0.51 19.44 -24.13
N PHE A 131 -0.80 18.78 -25.26
CA PHE A 131 0.14 17.87 -25.89
C PHE A 131 1.04 18.61 -26.91
N PRO A 132 2.21 18.08 -27.19
CA PRO A 132 3.02 18.61 -28.29
C PRO A 132 2.19 18.71 -29.58
N GLY A 133 2.13 19.92 -30.16
CA GLY A 133 1.35 20.19 -31.37
C GLY A 133 -0.11 20.63 -31.14
N GLY A 134 -0.60 20.72 -29.88
CA GLY A 134 -1.93 21.26 -29.60
C GLY A 134 -3.10 20.47 -30.21
N ALA A 135 -2.90 19.18 -30.50
CA ALA A 135 -3.92 18.33 -31.12
C ALA A 135 -5.15 18.19 -30.22
N PRO A 136 -6.38 18.19 -30.76
CA PRO A 136 -7.62 18.11 -29.98
C PRO A 136 -7.86 16.71 -29.38
N GLY A 137 -6.98 15.74 -29.59
CA GLY A 137 -7.07 14.38 -29.11
C GLY A 137 -5.74 13.65 -29.23
N LEU A 138 -5.69 12.39 -28.80
CA LEU A 138 -4.53 11.50 -28.98
C LEU A 138 -4.73 10.57 -30.16
N ALA A 139 -3.75 10.53 -31.05
CA ALA A 139 -3.72 9.52 -32.11
C ALA A 139 -3.38 8.16 -31.49
N LEU A 140 -4.26 7.17 -31.62
CA LEU A 140 -4.10 5.87 -31.01
C LEU A 140 -4.35 4.72 -31.98
N CYS A 141 -3.59 3.62 -31.82
CA CYS A 141 -3.84 2.37 -32.51
C CYS A 141 -4.99 1.58 -31.84
N GLY A 142 -5.57 0.63 -32.57
CA GLY A 142 -6.68 -0.17 -32.09
C GLY A 142 -6.34 -1.01 -30.85
N ASN A 143 -5.12 -1.52 -30.75
CA ASN A 143 -4.68 -2.33 -29.61
C ASN A 143 -4.62 -1.50 -28.30
N CYS A 144 -4.11 -0.26 -28.35
CA CYS A 144 -4.07 0.59 -27.17
C CYS A 144 -5.48 1.03 -26.74
N ILE A 145 -6.38 1.31 -27.68
CA ILE A 145 -7.77 1.62 -27.35
C ILE A 145 -8.46 0.41 -26.73
N LEU A 146 -8.29 -0.79 -27.27
CA LEU A 146 -8.86 -2.00 -26.70
C LEU A 146 -8.31 -2.29 -25.30
N ALA A 147 -7.00 -2.09 -25.09
CA ALA A 147 -6.39 -2.22 -23.76
C ALA A 147 -7.03 -1.25 -22.76
N LEU A 148 -7.26 0.01 -23.13
CA LEU A 148 -7.96 0.95 -22.27
C LEU A 148 -9.39 0.49 -21.90
N GLN A 149 -10.12 -0.12 -22.85
CA GLN A 149 -11.44 -0.70 -22.54
C GLN A 149 -11.34 -1.88 -21.57
N ALA A 150 -10.26 -2.66 -21.64
CA ALA A 150 -10.03 -3.80 -20.76
C ALA A 150 -9.69 -3.42 -19.31
N LEU A 151 -9.36 -2.16 -19.02
CA LEU A 151 -9.15 -1.66 -17.64
C LEU A 151 -10.30 -2.04 -16.71
N SER A 152 -11.52 -2.01 -17.21
CA SER A 152 -12.73 -2.31 -16.45
C SER A 152 -12.78 -3.74 -15.90
N LEU A 153 -11.96 -4.65 -16.39
CA LEU A 153 -11.85 -6.04 -15.92
C LEU A 153 -10.62 -6.29 -15.05
N GLY A 154 -9.65 -5.40 -15.00
CA GLY A 154 -8.42 -5.61 -14.23
C GLY A 154 -8.21 -4.63 -13.09
N ALA A 155 -8.74 -3.42 -13.21
CA ALA A 155 -8.60 -2.36 -12.23
C ALA A 155 -9.85 -2.29 -11.32
N PRO A 156 -9.74 -2.59 -10.02
CA PRO A 156 -10.88 -2.56 -9.12
C PRO A 156 -11.40 -1.13 -8.89
N MET A 157 -12.68 -1.02 -8.58
CA MET A 157 -13.31 0.22 -8.15
C MET A 157 -13.14 0.39 -6.64
N CYS A 158 -12.61 1.53 -6.18
CA CYS A 158 -12.51 1.90 -4.78
C CYS A 158 -13.05 3.32 -4.59
N SER A 159 -13.92 3.54 -3.60
CA SER A 159 -14.51 4.87 -3.31
C SER A 159 -15.07 5.58 -4.55
N GLY A 160 -15.65 4.83 -5.49
CA GLY A 160 -16.20 5.40 -6.74
C GLY A 160 -15.17 5.83 -7.78
N ARG A 161 -13.89 5.46 -7.60
CA ARG A 161 -12.78 5.73 -8.54
C ARG A 161 -12.07 4.44 -8.94
N ALA A 162 -11.47 4.42 -10.11
CA ALA A 162 -10.68 3.29 -10.58
C ALA A 162 -9.31 3.27 -9.90
N LEU A 163 -8.89 2.07 -9.48
CA LEU A 163 -7.59 1.84 -8.85
C LEU A 163 -6.64 1.19 -9.85
N ILE A 164 -5.77 1.97 -10.45
CA ILE A 164 -4.82 1.54 -11.47
C ILE A 164 -3.43 1.46 -10.86
N VAL A 165 -2.71 0.40 -11.17
CA VAL A 165 -1.34 0.19 -10.71
C VAL A 165 -0.37 0.16 -11.87
N SER A 166 0.82 0.68 -11.62
CA SER A 166 1.98 0.59 -12.50
C SER A 166 3.16 0.07 -11.68
N CYS A 167 3.70 -1.05 -12.09
CA CYS A 167 4.85 -1.67 -11.45
C CYS A 167 6.05 -1.64 -12.41
N ASP A 168 7.26 -1.44 -11.86
CA ASP A 168 8.49 -1.50 -12.69
C ASP A 168 8.66 -2.90 -13.30
N ASN A 169 8.19 -3.93 -12.60
CA ASN A 169 8.12 -5.28 -13.12
C ASN A 169 6.68 -5.61 -13.58
N PRO A 170 6.43 -5.80 -14.89
CA PRO A 170 5.11 -6.15 -15.42
C PRO A 170 4.50 -7.42 -14.82
N THR A 171 5.34 -8.37 -14.40
CA THR A 171 4.89 -9.62 -13.74
C THR A 171 4.07 -9.31 -12.48
N LEU A 172 4.46 -8.31 -11.70
CA LEU A 172 3.71 -7.91 -10.51
C LEU A 172 2.34 -7.32 -10.88
N THR A 173 2.27 -6.54 -11.97
CA THR A 173 0.99 -6.05 -12.50
C THR A 173 0.07 -7.21 -12.90
N LEU A 174 0.61 -8.22 -13.59
CA LEU A 174 -0.15 -9.44 -13.94
C LEU A 174 -0.66 -10.18 -12.71
N GLN A 175 0.18 -10.35 -11.68
CA GLN A 175 -0.21 -11.02 -10.43
C GLN A 175 -1.34 -10.26 -9.71
N LEU A 176 -1.27 -8.95 -9.63
CA LEU A 176 -2.33 -8.11 -9.06
C LEU A 176 -3.64 -8.26 -9.84
N VAL A 177 -3.58 -8.23 -11.17
CA VAL A 177 -4.77 -8.43 -12.02
C VAL A 177 -5.32 -9.85 -11.88
N LYS A 178 -4.48 -10.89 -11.78
CA LYS A 178 -4.91 -12.27 -11.50
C LYS A 178 -5.70 -12.39 -10.19
N LEU A 179 -5.37 -11.59 -9.18
CA LEU A 179 -6.13 -11.57 -7.92
C LEU A 179 -7.47 -10.83 -8.05
N TRP A 180 -7.51 -9.71 -8.79
CA TRP A 180 -8.70 -8.86 -8.83
C TRP A 180 -9.72 -9.25 -9.89
N GLN A 181 -9.28 -9.72 -11.05
CA GLN A 181 -10.17 -10.00 -12.18
C GLN A 181 -11.28 -11.03 -11.87
N PRO A 182 -11.03 -12.15 -11.15
CA PRO A 182 -12.10 -13.07 -10.78
C PRO A 182 -13.20 -12.42 -9.93
N GLU A 183 -12.81 -11.56 -8.99
CA GLU A 183 -13.74 -10.82 -8.15
C GLU A 183 -14.55 -9.82 -8.97
N ILE A 184 -13.89 -9.03 -9.83
CA ILE A 184 -14.55 -8.07 -10.72
C ILE A 184 -15.58 -8.78 -11.61
N ARG A 185 -15.21 -9.91 -12.22
CA ARG A 185 -16.12 -10.70 -13.07
C ARG A 185 -17.30 -11.25 -12.29
N LYS A 186 -17.07 -11.74 -11.07
CA LYS A 186 -18.13 -12.20 -10.18
C LYS A 186 -19.12 -11.05 -9.84
N ARG A 187 -18.60 -9.85 -9.55
CA ARG A 187 -19.43 -8.67 -9.29
C ARG A 187 -20.28 -8.29 -10.51
N ILE A 188 -19.68 -8.27 -11.70
CA ILE A 188 -20.39 -8.00 -12.96
C ILE A 188 -21.53 -9.02 -13.14
N GLN A 189 -21.25 -10.31 -12.97
CA GLN A 189 -22.25 -11.37 -13.10
C GLN A 189 -23.40 -11.21 -12.08
N LEU A 190 -23.09 -10.95 -10.82
CA LEU A 190 -24.10 -10.71 -9.78
C LEU A 190 -24.95 -9.49 -10.11
N SER A 191 -24.34 -8.39 -10.58
CA SER A 191 -25.07 -7.18 -10.94
C SER A 191 -25.99 -7.38 -12.15
N GLN A 192 -25.62 -8.24 -13.09
CA GLN A 192 -26.49 -8.64 -14.19
C GLN A 192 -27.72 -9.44 -13.72
N GLN A 193 -27.53 -10.33 -12.73
CA GLN A 193 -28.61 -11.14 -12.17
C GLN A 193 -29.57 -10.33 -11.30
N THR A 194 -29.04 -9.43 -10.47
CA THR A 194 -29.83 -8.63 -9.52
C THR A 194 -30.33 -7.30 -10.10
N ASN A 195 -29.79 -6.89 -11.23
CA ASN A 195 -29.96 -5.55 -11.82
C ASN A 195 -29.63 -4.41 -10.83
N GLN A 196 -28.70 -4.65 -9.92
CA GLN A 196 -28.28 -3.69 -8.89
C GLN A 196 -26.76 -3.48 -8.91
N LYS A 197 -26.33 -2.27 -8.52
CA LYS A 197 -24.93 -1.99 -8.24
C LYS A 197 -24.56 -2.55 -6.87
N LEU A 198 -23.42 -3.20 -6.78
CA LEU A 198 -22.93 -3.77 -5.53
C LEU A 198 -22.18 -2.73 -4.67
N PRO A 199 -22.16 -2.90 -3.33
CA PRO A 199 -21.35 -2.05 -2.45
C PRO A 199 -19.88 -1.99 -2.91
N VAL A 200 -19.26 -0.82 -2.77
CA VAL A 200 -17.89 -0.56 -3.23
C VAL A 200 -16.94 -0.54 -2.05
N VAL A 201 -15.79 -1.16 -2.20
CA VAL A 201 -14.67 -1.03 -1.24
C VAL A 201 -14.22 0.42 -1.17
N THR A 202 -14.00 0.95 0.04
CA THR A 202 -13.74 2.39 0.23
C THR A 202 -12.27 2.75 0.39
N ARG A 203 -11.39 1.80 0.74
CA ARG A 203 -10.00 2.04 1.13
C ARG A 203 -8.98 1.54 0.09
N PRO A 204 -8.54 2.41 -0.84
CA PRO A 204 -7.65 2.01 -1.93
C PRO A 204 -6.29 1.50 -1.43
N LEU A 205 -5.67 2.17 -0.46
CA LEU A 205 -4.33 1.81 0.03
C LEU A 205 -4.35 0.48 0.81
N THR A 206 -5.36 0.27 1.65
CA THR A 206 -5.57 -1.02 2.33
C THR A 206 -5.70 -2.14 1.30
N ARG A 207 -6.50 -1.93 0.25
CA ARG A 207 -6.73 -2.92 -0.81
C ARG A 207 -5.46 -3.34 -1.54
N ILE A 208 -4.56 -2.40 -1.81
CA ILE A 208 -3.27 -2.69 -2.47
C ILE A 208 -2.40 -3.58 -1.58
N ILE A 209 -2.24 -3.23 -0.31
CA ILE A 209 -1.37 -4.01 0.59
C ILE A 209 -1.96 -5.39 0.87
N GLU A 210 -3.29 -5.52 0.99
CA GLU A 210 -3.94 -6.84 1.06
C GLU A 210 -3.66 -7.71 -0.17
N ALA A 211 -3.65 -7.11 -1.36
CA ALA A 211 -3.31 -7.83 -2.58
C ALA A 211 -1.83 -8.24 -2.60
N LEU A 212 -0.92 -7.34 -2.22
CA LEU A 212 0.51 -7.65 -2.11
C LEU A 212 0.80 -8.75 -1.09
N ALA A 213 0.09 -8.74 0.04
CA ALA A 213 0.24 -9.77 1.07
C ALA A 213 -0.16 -11.18 0.60
N LYS A 214 -0.98 -11.28 -0.45
CA LYS A 214 -1.40 -12.55 -1.07
C LYS A 214 -0.46 -13.02 -2.17
N ILE A 215 0.40 -12.13 -2.68
CA ILE A 215 1.40 -12.46 -3.68
C ILE A 215 2.62 -13.01 -2.97
N GLU A 216 2.90 -14.30 -3.16
CA GLU A 216 4.11 -14.92 -2.63
C GLU A 216 5.35 -14.25 -3.25
N ALA A 217 6.35 -14.00 -2.43
CA ALA A 217 7.64 -13.57 -2.93
C ALA A 217 8.26 -14.72 -3.74
N GLU A 218 8.31 -14.59 -5.05
CA GLU A 218 8.80 -15.65 -5.94
C GLU A 218 10.27 -16.04 -5.65
N ARG A 219 11.06 -15.13 -5.04
CA ARG A 219 12.43 -15.39 -4.52
C ARG A 219 12.77 -14.36 -3.46
N GLU A 220 13.42 -14.78 -2.38
CA GLU A 220 13.92 -13.87 -1.34
C GLU A 220 14.88 -12.79 -1.87
N ASP A 221 15.60 -13.08 -2.96
CA ASP A 221 16.61 -12.21 -3.60
C ASP A 221 16.18 -11.67 -4.98
N GLY A 222 14.90 -11.80 -5.36
CA GLY A 222 14.40 -11.29 -6.63
C GLY A 222 14.40 -9.75 -6.69
N PRO A 223 14.45 -9.15 -7.90
CA PRO A 223 14.35 -7.71 -8.04
C PRO A 223 12.98 -7.27 -7.52
N SER A 224 12.99 -6.43 -6.48
CA SER A 224 11.75 -5.83 -6.00
C SER A 224 11.29 -4.73 -6.95
N SER A 225 9.99 -4.65 -7.13
CA SER A 225 9.35 -3.64 -7.98
C SER A 225 8.78 -2.52 -7.13
N SER A 226 8.97 -1.27 -7.53
CA SER A 226 8.16 -0.18 -6.98
C SER A 226 6.76 -0.21 -7.58
N ILE A 227 5.81 0.40 -6.88
CA ILE A 227 4.42 0.47 -7.33
C ILE A 227 3.96 1.92 -7.29
N THR A 228 3.53 2.44 -8.43
CA THR A 228 2.77 3.68 -8.51
C THR A 228 1.29 3.36 -8.66
N ILE A 229 0.46 4.00 -7.85
CA ILE A 229 -0.98 3.78 -7.79
C ILE A 229 -1.67 5.06 -8.24
N TYR A 230 -2.55 4.94 -9.23
CA TYR A 230 -3.40 6.01 -9.72
C TYR A 230 -4.84 5.71 -9.31
N HIS A 231 -5.36 6.48 -8.37
CA HIS A 231 -6.75 6.40 -7.94
C HIS A 231 -7.53 7.53 -8.62
N LEU A 232 -8.16 7.23 -9.74
CA LEU A 232 -8.63 8.24 -10.68
C LEU A 232 -10.10 8.09 -11.06
N SER A 233 -10.70 9.22 -11.40
CA SER A 233 -12.01 9.29 -12.05
C SER A 233 -12.07 10.44 -13.03
N ASN A 234 -12.89 10.29 -14.07
CA ASN A 234 -13.12 11.30 -15.09
C ASN A 234 -14.60 11.74 -15.08
N SER A 235 -15.28 11.62 -13.93
CA SER A 235 -16.71 11.89 -13.81
C SER A 235 -17.04 13.37 -13.59
N GLY A 236 -18.18 13.80 -14.13
CA GLY A 236 -19.01 14.99 -13.88
C GLY A 236 -18.34 16.35 -13.66
N GLN A 237 -17.47 16.49 -12.69
CA GLN A 237 -16.83 17.76 -12.32
C GLN A 237 -15.41 17.92 -12.88
N GLY A 238 -14.99 17.02 -13.76
CA GLY A 238 -13.65 16.98 -14.34
C GLY A 238 -12.79 15.83 -13.84
N PRO A 239 -11.58 15.68 -14.42
CA PRO A 239 -10.68 14.61 -14.04
C PRO A 239 -10.16 14.82 -12.61
N GLN A 240 -10.15 13.74 -11.83
CA GLN A 240 -9.59 13.67 -10.48
C GLN A 240 -8.61 12.51 -10.40
N ALA A 241 -7.43 12.75 -9.84
CA ALA A 241 -6.43 11.72 -9.63
C ALA A 241 -5.68 11.95 -8.33
N ASP A 242 -5.63 10.94 -7.48
CA ASP A 242 -4.69 10.84 -6.39
C ASP A 242 -3.61 9.84 -6.79
N ILE A 243 -2.35 10.19 -6.58
CA ILE A 243 -1.20 9.35 -6.94
C ILE A 243 -0.48 8.98 -5.65
N TYR A 244 -0.26 7.67 -5.47
CA TYR A 244 0.48 7.14 -4.33
C TYR A 244 1.66 6.34 -4.86
N PHE A 245 2.75 6.34 -4.10
CA PHE A 245 3.95 5.61 -4.44
C PHE A 245 4.36 4.68 -3.31
N LEU A 246 4.68 3.44 -3.65
CA LEU A 246 5.22 2.46 -2.72
C LEU A 246 6.61 2.05 -3.20
N PRO A 247 7.68 2.46 -2.50
CA PRO A 247 9.06 2.14 -2.88
C PRO A 247 9.32 0.63 -2.91
N SER A 248 10.22 0.21 -3.77
CA SER A 248 10.59 -1.21 -3.90
C SER A 248 11.09 -1.83 -2.58
N SER A 249 11.78 -1.05 -1.74
CA SER A 249 12.22 -1.48 -0.40
C SER A 249 11.03 -1.81 0.52
N VAL A 250 9.96 -1.02 0.45
CA VAL A 250 8.73 -1.26 1.23
C VAL A 250 7.95 -2.45 0.68
N VAL A 251 7.86 -2.59 -0.65
CA VAL A 251 7.25 -3.78 -1.28
C VAL A 251 7.97 -5.04 -0.82
N ARG A 252 9.29 -5.05 -0.87
CA ARG A 252 10.13 -6.18 -0.41
C ARG A 252 9.91 -6.46 1.08
N PHE A 253 9.88 -5.43 1.91
CA PHE A 253 9.58 -5.57 3.33
C PHE A 253 8.24 -6.26 3.56
N VAL A 254 7.15 -5.81 2.90
CA VAL A 254 5.82 -6.41 3.02
C VAL A 254 5.82 -7.87 2.61
N GLN A 255 6.45 -8.21 1.48
CA GLN A 255 6.56 -9.59 1.00
C GLN A 255 7.32 -10.47 2.00
N ARG A 256 8.48 -10.02 2.50
CA ARG A 256 9.28 -10.76 3.49
C ARG A 256 8.59 -10.87 4.85
N ALA A 257 7.84 -9.84 5.27
CA ALA A 257 7.07 -9.88 6.51
C ALA A 257 5.94 -10.94 6.46
N ASN A 258 5.41 -11.23 5.27
CA ASN A 258 4.42 -12.29 5.05
C ASN A 258 5.05 -13.69 4.93
N ALA A 259 6.37 -13.82 4.75
CA ALA A 259 7.07 -15.10 4.70
C ALA A 259 6.97 -15.85 6.04
N ALA A 260 7.05 -17.19 6.01
CA ALA A 260 6.81 -18.07 7.15
C ALA A 260 7.51 -17.65 8.45
N ARG A 261 8.75 -17.15 8.34
CA ARG A 261 9.56 -16.71 9.48
C ARG A 261 8.93 -15.57 10.29
N TYR A 262 8.30 -14.60 9.62
CA TYR A 262 7.77 -13.38 10.25
C TYR A 262 6.25 -13.31 10.25
N SER A 263 5.58 -14.20 9.53
CA SER A 263 4.13 -14.10 9.26
C SER A 263 3.27 -14.06 10.52
N ALA A 264 3.65 -14.75 11.60
CA ALA A 264 2.89 -14.73 12.85
C ALA A 264 2.93 -13.34 13.51
N ILE A 265 4.12 -12.74 13.58
CA ILE A 265 4.35 -11.40 14.15
C ILE A 265 3.64 -10.35 13.29
N TRP A 266 3.84 -10.43 11.97
CA TRP A 266 3.22 -9.51 11.01
C TRP A 266 1.70 -9.54 11.07
N LYS A 267 1.09 -10.74 11.06
CA LYS A 267 -0.35 -10.90 11.16
C LYS A 267 -0.92 -10.32 12.45
N GLU A 268 -0.19 -10.44 13.56
CA GLU A 268 -0.62 -9.85 14.83
C GLU A 268 -0.59 -8.32 14.79
N LEU A 269 0.47 -7.70 14.23
CA LEU A 269 0.53 -6.26 13.99
C LEU A 269 -0.61 -5.78 13.09
N VAL A 270 -0.84 -6.47 11.98
CA VAL A 270 -1.93 -6.16 11.04
C VAL A 270 -3.29 -6.30 11.70
N ARG A 271 -3.51 -7.37 12.50
CA ARG A 271 -4.77 -7.60 13.22
C ARG A 271 -5.10 -6.44 14.17
N GLN A 272 -4.11 -5.91 14.87
CA GLN A 272 -4.30 -4.81 15.80
C GLN A 272 -4.46 -3.44 15.12
N ALA A 273 -4.05 -3.31 13.87
CA ALA A 273 -4.09 -2.05 13.13
C ALA A 273 -5.40 -1.81 12.38
N TRP A 274 -6.37 -2.71 12.47
CA TRP A 274 -7.67 -2.51 11.89
C TRP A 274 -8.47 -1.45 12.64
N GLU A 275 -9.25 -0.68 11.90
CA GLU A 275 -10.19 0.30 12.42
C GLU A 275 -11.12 -0.31 13.46
N ILE A 276 -11.28 0.36 14.60
CA ILE A 276 -12.23 -0.03 15.63
C ILE A 276 -13.62 0.43 15.19
N PRO A 277 -14.57 -0.49 14.98
CA PRO A 277 -15.91 -0.10 14.58
C PRO A 277 -16.58 0.80 15.62
N PRO A 278 -17.38 1.79 15.20
CA PRO A 278 -18.07 2.68 16.12
C PRO A 278 -19.01 1.87 17.03
N LYS A 279 -19.00 2.16 18.33
CA LYS A 279 -19.91 1.54 19.29
C LYS A 279 -21.36 1.78 18.85
N ALA A 280 -22.17 0.73 18.78
CA ALA A 280 -23.59 0.84 18.47
C ALA A 280 -24.26 1.82 19.46
N LYS A 281 -24.99 2.81 18.95
CA LYS A 281 -25.80 3.69 19.79
C LYS A 281 -26.83 2.84 20.54
N LYS A 282 -26.93 3.00 21.87
CA LYS A 282 -27.95 2.33 22.70
C LYS A 282 -29.34 2.59 22.06
N GLY A 283 -30.00 1.51 21.62
CA GLY A 283 -31.36 1.55 21.07
C GLY A 283 -31.50 1.44 19.54
N GLY A 284 -30.40 1.34 18.79
CA GLY A 284 -30.47 1.05 17.34
C GLY A 284 -30.43 -0.44 17.06
N THR A 285 -31.24 -0.90 16.12
CA THR A 285 -31.17 -2.26 15.56
C THR A 285 -29.73 -2.50 15.11
N ILE A 286 -29.12 -3.59 15.57
CA ILE A 286 -27.76 -4.00 15.19
C ILE A 286 -27.77 -4.18 13.66
N SER A 287 -27.32 -3.16 12.93
CA SER A 287 -26.93 -3.36 11.55
C SER A 287 -25.76 -4.36 11.57
N VAL A 288 -25.86 -5.39 10.75
CA VAL A 288 -24.78 -6.36 10.51
C VAL A 288 -23.46 -5.62 10.60
N GLU A 289 -22.60 -5.97 11.57
CA GLU A 289 -21.29 -5.35 11.76
C GLU A 289 -20.56 -5.43 10.42
N SER A 290 -20.45 -4.30 9.75
CA SER A 290 -19.64 -4.23 8.54
C SER A 290 -18.19 -4.50 8.97
N ALA A 291 -17.55 -5.47 8.34
CA ALA A 291 -16.14 -5.74 8.58
C ALA A 291 -15.35 -4.44 8.44
N PRO A 292 -14.33 -4.21 9.28
CA PRO A 292 -13.51 -3.00 9.18
C PRO A 292 -12.86 -2.92 7.80
N GLU A 293 -12.96 -1.76 7.16
CA GLU A 293 -12.45 -1.56 5.80
C GLU A 293 -11.04 -0.95 5.78
N ARG A 294 -10.64 -0.30 6.88
CA ARG A 294 -9.39 0.45 6.99
C ARG A 294 -8.39 -0.26 7.86
N ASN A 295 -7.18 -0.46 7.34
CA ASN A 295 -6.03 -0.87 8.13
C ASN A 295 -5.00 0.28 8.19
N TYR A 296 -4.79 0.84 9.38
CA TYR A 296 -3.92 1.99 9.56
C TYR A 296 -2.44 1.68 9.29
N LEU A 297 -1.99 0.46 9.62
CA LEU A 297 -0.61 0.04 9.32
C LEU A 297 -0.38 -0.01 7.80
N TYR A 298 -1.32 -0.57 7.06
CA TYR A 298 -1.23 -0.66 5.60
C TYR A 298 -1.19 0.73 4.94
N GLU A 299 -1.99 1.67 5.42
CA GLU A 299 -1.98 3.03 4.89
C GLU A 299 -0.68 3.78 5.25
N ASP A 300 -0.15 3.58 6.47
CA ASP A 300 1.10 4.22 6.90
C ASP A 300 2.34 3.69 6.16
N LEU A 301 2.31 2.49 5.56
CA LEU A 301 3.39 2.00 4.69
C LEU A 301 3.68 2.94 3.51
N PHE A 302 2.67 3.65 3.01
CA PHE A 302 2.83 4.63 1.93
C PHE A 302 3.52 5.92 2.35
N THR A 303 3.79 6.09 3.63
CA THR A 303 4.54 7.24 4.16
C THR A 303 6.02 6.94 4.33
N LEU A 304 6.45 5.71 4.01
CA LEU A 304 7.83 5.26 4.15
C LEU A 304 8.65 5.57 2.88
N PRO A 305 9.96 5.83 3.03
CA PRO A 305 10.73 5.85 4.30
C PRO A 305 10.61 7.16 5.10
N ASP A 306 10.00 8.22 4.56
CA ASP A 306 10.03 9.58 5.13
C ASP A 306 9.53 9.66 6.58
N ARG A 307 8.53 8.85 6.94
CA ARG A 307 7.96 8.83 8.29
C ARG A 307 8.32 7.56 9.07
N ALA A 308 9.47 6.97 8.80
CA ALA A 308 9.88 5.71 9.42
C ALA A 308 9.92 5.77 10.96
N ALA A 309 10.40 6.85 11.54
CA ALA A 309 10.42 7.01 13.00
C ALA A 309 9.01 6.94 13.59
N ARG A 310 8.03 7.57 12.94
CA ARG A 310 6.63 7.50 13.37
C ARG A 310 6.07 6.09 13.21
N PHE A 311 6.38 5.42 12.11
CA PHE A 311 5.95 4.04 11.83
C PHE A 311 6.50 3.08 12.90
N VAL A 312 7.81 3.14 13.19
CA VAL A 312 8.46 2.33 14.22
C VAL A 312 7.82 2.57 15.59
N ARG A 313 7.60 3.83 15.95
CA ARG A 313 6.98 4.20 17.22
C ARG A 313 5.55 3.68 17.36
N ALA A 314 4.74 3.78 16.31
CA ALA A 314 3.35 3.35 16.32
C ALA A 314 3.19 1.83 16.33
N TYR A 315 3.93 1.12 15.47
CA TYR A 315 3.67 -0.29 15.21
C TYR A 315 4.68 -1.25 15.85
N PHE A 316 5.93 -0.84 16.04
CA PHE A 316 6.95 -1.69 16.66
C PHE A 316 7.13 -1.37 18.14
N LEU A 317 7.34 -0.12 18.53
CA LEU A 317 7.32 0.27 19.94
C LEU A 317 5.92 0.16 20.54
N ARG A 318 4.88 0.36 19.71
CA ARG A 318 3.47 0.33 20.11
C ARG A 318 3.19 1.29 21.25
N ARG A 319 3.76 2.46 21.18
CA ARG A 319 3.48 3.56 22.10
C ARG A 319 2.29 4.36 21.60
N ALA A 320 1.33 4.62 22.50
CA ALA A 320 0.18 5.46 22.19
C ALA A 320 0.59 6.75 21.51
N THR A 321 -0.07 7.08 20.41
CA THR A 321 0.19 8.32 19.66
C THR A 321 -0.98 9.27 19.87
N GLN A 322 -0.69 10.52 20.21
CA GLN A 322 -1.72 11.55 20.41
C GLN A 322 -2.42 11.96 19.09
N TYR A 323 -1.92 11.52 17.96
CA TYR A 323 -2.48 11.87 16.64
C TYR A 323 -3.53 10.85 16.22
N SER A 324 -4.78 11.05 16.68
CA SER A 324 -5.94 10.36 16.12
C SER A 324 -6.21 10.87 14.71
N GLN A 325 -6.28 9.96 13.74
CA GLN A 325 -6.72 10.27 12.37
C GLN A 325 -8.22 10.03 12.16
N GLY A 326 -9.01 10.08 13.20
CA GLY A 326 -10.46 9.91 13.17
C GLY A 326 -10.99 8.97 14.25
N SER A 327 -12.31 8.91 14.38
CA SER A 327 -12.98 7.95 15.26
C SER A 327 -12.73 6.53 14.76
N GLY A 328 -12.12 5.68 15.56
CA GLY A 328 -11.81 4.30 15.20
C GLY A 328 -10.32 4.01 14.96
N ASP A 329 -9.43 5.01 15.10
CA ASP A 329 -7.99 4.79 15.08
C ASP A 329 -7.56 3.95 16.29
N PRO A 330 -6.95 2.76 16.11
CA PRO A 330 -6.53 1.91 17.24
C PRO A 330 -5.22 2.38 17.89
N ARG A 331 -4.39 3.17 17.20
CA ARG A 331 -3.04 3.55 17.65
C ARG A 331 -2.98 4.29 19.00
N PRO A 332 -3.97 5.12 19.39
CA PRO A 332 -4.03 5.71 20.74
C PRO A 332 -4.18 4.70 21.87
N THR A 333 -4.60 3.47 21.58
CA THR A 333 -4.80 2.41 22.59
C THR A 333 -3.58 1.51 22.79
N TYR A 334 -2.51 1.70 21.98
CA TYR A 334 -1.37 0.80 22.00
C TYR A 334 -0.51 0.96 23.25
N SER A 335 -0.05 -0.16 23.79
CA SER A 335 0.93 -0.21 24.87
C SER A 335 1.83 -1.44 24.67
N GLY A 336 3.04 -1.21 24.15
CA GLY A 336 3.97 -2.30 23.83
C GLY A 336 4.47 -3.07 25.05
N TRP A 337 4.56 -2.43 26.21
CA TRP A 337 4.99 -3.11 27.43
C TRP A 337 3.87 -3.90 28.13
N ARG A 338 2.59 -3.49 27.97
CA ARG A 338 1.43 -4.24 28.50
C ARG A 338 1.10 -5.46 27.65
N ASP A 339 1.20 -5.31 26.32
CA ASP A 339 0.84 -6.33 25.33
C ASP A 339 2.02 -6.56 24.35
N PRO A 340 3.16 -7.05 24.82
CA PRO A 340 4.33 -7.25 23.99
C PRO A 340 4.10 -8.34 22.97
N ILE A 341 4.68 -8.17 21.76
CA ILE A 341 4.65 -9.17 20.70
C ILE A 341 6.00 -9.89 20.67
N PRO A 342 6.05 -11.19 20.99
CA PRO A 342 7.30 -11.95 20.98
C PRO A 342 7.95 -11.98 19.58
N GLY A 343 9.27 -11.81 19.52
CA GLY A 343 10.04 -11.82 18.27
C GLY A 343 9.95 -10.54 17.45
N LEU A 344 9.35 -9.49 17.97
CA LEU A 344 9.15 -8.22 17.28
C LEU A 344 10.48 -7.56 16.88
N TRP A 345 11.56 -7.76 17.68
CA TRP A 345 12.88 -7.25 17.35
C TRP A 345 13.42 -7.80 16.03
N ASP A 346 13.22 -9.07 15.73
CA ASP A 346 13.68 -9.67 14.48
C ASP A 346 12.98 -9.06 13.25
N LEU A 347 11.68 -8.81 13.36
CA LEU A 347 10.93 -8.10 12.31
C LEU A 347 11.38 -6.64 12.20
N THR A 348 11.61 -5.97 13.34
CA THR A 348 12.13 -4.59 13.37
C THR A 348 13.49 -4.51 12.70
N ARG A 349 14.41 -5.43 13.00
CA ARG A 349 15.73 -5.50 12.38
C ARG A 349 15.64 -5.64 10.86
N MET A 350 14.76 -6.52 10.36
CA MET A 350 14.54 -6.66 8.92
C MET A 350 14.01 -5.34 8.31
N PHE A 351 13.09 -4.65 8.98
CA PHE A 351 12.60 -3.34 8.55
C PHE A 351 13.73 -2.29 8.46
N LEU A 352 14.61 -2.24 9.47
CA LEU A 352 15.72 -1.29 9.47
C LEU A 352 16.68 -1.53 8.31
N GLN A 353 16.95 -2.80 8.00
CA GLN A 353 17.84 -3.18 6.90
C GLN A 353 17.20 -2.94 5.54
N GLU A 354 15.96 -3.35 5.33
CA GLU A 354 15.28 -3.30 4.03
C GLU A 354 14.78 -1.88 3.68
N VAL A 355 14.13 -1.20 4.63
CA VAL A 355 13.45 0.06 4.37
C VAL A 355 14.36 1.27 4.61
N LEU A 356 15.19 1.22 5.65
CA LEU A 356 16.04 2.34 6.04
C LEU A 356 17.52 2.16 5.64
N ALA A 357 17.90 0.99 5.11
CA ALA A 357 19.28 0.66 4.81
C ALA A 357 20.24 0.97 5.98
N MET A 358 19.76 0.77 7.23
CA MET A 358 20.55 1.04 8.43
C MET A 358 21.71 0.07 8.54
N ASP A 359 22.88 0.58 8.88
CA ASP A 359 24.11 -0.21 9.05
C ASP A 359 23.93 -1.30 10.12
N SER A 360 24.40 -2.49 9.80
CA SER A 360 24.34 -3.65 10.71
C SER A 360 25.14 -3.45 12.00
N ALA A 361 26.26 -2.72 11.95
CA ALA A 361 27.06 -2.42 13.14
C ALA A 361 26.26 -1.52 14.10
N ARG A 362 25.58 -0.50 13.57
CA ARG A 362 24.72 0.38 14.37
C ARG A 362 23.53 -0.37 14.97
N ILE A 363 22.88 -1.25 14.20
CA ILE A 363 21.79 -2.10 14.73
C ILE A 363 22.29 -2.97 15.88
N GLU A 364 23.49 -3.53 15.76
CA GLU A 364 24.09 -4.36 16.80
C GLU A 364 24.49 -3.53 18.04
N ALA A 365 25.01 -2.31 17.89
CA ALA A 365 25.28 -1.41 18.99
C ALA A 365 24.00 -1.05 19.77
N ILE A 366 22.90 -0.73 19.04
CA ILE A 366 21.57 -0.49 19.64
C ILE A 366 21.11 -1.73 20.43
N ARG A 367 21.25 -2.93 19.85
CA ARG A 367 20.87 -4.19 20.48
C ARG A 367 21.64 -4.43 21.77
N LYS A 368 22.97 -4.27 21.75
CA LYS A 368 23.82 -4.46 22.93
C LYS A 368 23.47 -3.50 24.05
N LEU A 369 23.29 -2.22 23.73
CA LEU A 369 22.88 -1.21 24.71
C LEU A 369 21.54 -1.58 25.36
N ALA A 370 20.56 -1.98 24.56
CA ALA A 370 19.24 -2.37 25.05
C ALA A 370 19.28 -3.64 25.94
N ASP A 371 20.08 -4.65 25.54
CA ASP A 371 20.28 -5.88 26.31
C ASP A 371 20.91 -5.56 27.67
N MET A 372 21.95 -4.70 27.71
CA MET A 372 22.61 -4.28 28.95
C MET A 372 21.66 -3.49 29.88
N LEU A 373 20.82 -2.61 29.32
CA LEU A 373 19.82 -1.88 30.09
C LEU A 373 18.75 -2.83 30.67
N ALA A 374 18.27 -3.77 29.87
CA ALA A 374 17.30 -4.77 30.34
C ALA A 374 17.88 -5.66 31.45
N ASP A 375 19.13 -6.12 31.30
CA ASP A 375 19.81 -6.95 32.29
C ASP A 375 20.00 -6.19 33.60
N GLU A 376 20.34 -4.90 33.57
CA GLU A 376 20.42 -4.05 34.76
C GLU A 376 19.05 -3.89 35.44
N ILE A 377 17.99 -3.62 34.66
CA ILE A 377 16.61 -3.50 35.18
C ILE A 377 16.17 -4.80 35.85
N VAL A 378 16.45 -5.95 35.23
CA VAL A 378 16.06 -7.26 35.79
C VAL A 378 16.85 -7.59 37.07
N THR A 379 18.17 -7.41 37.03
CA THR A 379 19.07 -7.76 38.15
C THR A 379 18.76 -6.96 39.40
N GLU A 380 18.55 -5.67 39.26
CA GLU A 380 18.28 -4.77 40.40
C GLU A 380 16.79 -4.58 40.67
N ASN A 381 15.91 -5.16 39.89
CA ASN A 381 14.48 -4.87 39.83
C ASN A 381 14.19 -3.36 39.80
N ASP A 382 14.98 -2.62 38.98
CA ASP A 382 14.99 -1.15 38.97
C ASP A 382 13.85 -0.56 38.13
N ARG A 383 12.68 -0.41 38.74
CA ARG A 383 11.50 0.21 38.12
C ARG A 383 11.73 1.67 37.79
N ARG A 384 12.55 2.39 38.57
CA ARG A 384 12.85 3.81 38.32
C ARG A 384 13.66 3.98 37.04
N LEU A 385 14.64 3.07 36.79
CA LEU A 385 15.37 3.08 35.53
C LEU A 385 14.44 2.79 34.36
N TRP A 386 13.56 1.79 34.48
CA TRP A 386 12.58 1.49 33.44
C TRP A 386 11.74 2.74 33.07
N TRP A 387 11.15 3.42 34.05
CA TRP A 387 10.35 4.61 33.82
C TRP A 387 11.16 5.78 33.28
N ALA A 388 12.38 6.00 33.78
CA ALA A 388 13.28 7.04 33.26
C ALA A 388 13.61 6.82 31.77
N LEU A 389 13.74 5.57 31.33
CA LEU A 389 13.95 5.24 29.93
C LEU A 389 12.67 5.39 29.11
N TYR A 390 11.55 4.83 29.59
CA TYR A 390 10.29 4.83 28.86
C TYR A 390 9.67 6.21 28.71
N SER A 391 9.74 7.06 29.74
CA SER A 391 9.22 8.42 29.72
C SER A 391 10.14 9.46 29.08
N ALA A 392 11.38 9.10 28.71
CA ALA A 392 12.33 10.05 28.11
C ALA A 392 11.80 10.58 26.76
N ASP A 393 11.35 11.82 26.76
CA ASP A 393 10.83 12.56 25.61
C ASP A 393 11.87 13.46 24.93
N ALA A 394 13.00 13.72 25.62
CA ALA A 394 14.10 14.53 25.16
C ALA A 394 15.45 13.78 25.24
N TYR A 395 16.34 14.07 24.30
CA TYR A 395 17.69 13.46 24.23
C TYR A 395 18.43 13.50 25.56
N LEU A 396 18.47 14.68 26.21
CA LEU A 396 19.18 14.88 27.48
C LEU A 396 18.59 14.05 28.64
N LYS A 397 17.27 13.80 28.64
CA LYS A 397 16.64 12.95 29.66
C LYS A 397 17.08 11.50 29.50
N GLY A 398 17.07 10.98 28.28
CA GLY A 398 17.55 9.63 27.97
C GLY A 398 19.05 9.45 28.28
N ARG A 399 19.88 10.38 27.83
CA ARG A 399 21.33 10.39 28.13
C ARG A 399 21.59 10.37 29.65
N ARG A 400 20.86 11.19 30.40
CA ARG A 400 20.98 11.24 31.88
C ARG A 400 20.61 9.90 32.52
N ALA A 401 19.57 9.24 32.06
CA ALA A 401 19.18 7.93 32.58
C ALA A 401 20.27 6.88 32.39
N ILE A 402 20.89 6.83 31.21
CA ILE A 402 22.00 5.92 30.90
C ILE A 402 23.24 6.23 31.76
N ILE A 403 23.62 7.51 31.90
CA ILE A 403 24.74 7.95 32.74
C ILE A 403 24.51 7.56 34.20
N GLN A 404 23.33 7.78 34.75
CA GLN A 404 23.01 7.42 36.12
C GLN A 404 23.05 5.91 36.35
N ALA A 405 22.55 5.10 35.41
CA ALA A 405 22.63 3.66 35.48
C ALA A 405 24.10 3.18 35.42
N SER A 406 24.91 3.72 34.49
CA SER A 406 26.36 3.43 34.43
C SER A 406 27.10 3.79 35.71
N HIS A 407 26.78 4.96 36.31
CA HIS A 407 27.39 5.40 37.57
C HIS A 407 27.04 4.46 38.73
N ARG A 408 25.80 3.96 38.81
CA ARG A 408 25.42 2.96 39.83
C ARG A 408 26.18 1.66 39.68
N ARG A 409 26.38 1.19 38.44
CA ARG A 409 27.20 -0.01 38.16
C ARG A 409 28.66 0.17 38.58
N LEU A 410 29.25 1.29 38.22
CA LEU A 410 30.67 1.59 38.62
C LEU A 410 30.83 1.61 40.14
N LYS A 411 29.88 2.14 40.91
CA LYS A 411 29.88 2.08 42.38
C LYS A 411 29.87 0.66 42.95
N ARG A 412 29.38 -0.30 42.17
CA ARG A 412 29.35 -1.74 42.52
C ARG A 412 30.57 -2.49 41.97
N GLY A 413 31.54 -1.79 41.36
CA GLY A 413 32.70 -2.40 40.74
C GLY A 413 32.41 -3.10 39.39
N LEU A 414 31.29 -2.81 38.77
CA LEU A 414 30.87 -3.37 37.48
C LEU A 414 31.19 -2.39 36.34
N PRO A 415 31.42 -2.87 35.10
CA PRO A 415 31.61 -2.00 33.95
C PRO A 415 30.35 -1.12 33.70
N PRO A 416 30.52 0.04 33.03
CA PRO A 416 29.38 0.88 32.66
C PRO A 416 28.40 0.15 31.74
N ILE A 417 27.17 0.65 31.60
CA ILE A 417 26.15 0.10 30.73
C ILE A 417 26.60 0.10 29.25
N VAL A 418 27.33 1.14 28.87
CA VAL A 418 27.79 1.37 27.49
C VAL A 418 29.13 2.10 27.55
N SER A 419 30.08 1.77 26.66
CA SER A 419 31.28 2.55 26.45
C SER A 419 30.93 3.88 25.75
N PHE A 420 31.88 4.81 25.81
CA PHE A 420 31.71 6.10 25.13
C PHE A 420 31.55 5.92 23.62
N ASP A 421 32.42 5.10 23.01
CA ASP A 421 32.39 4.85 21.56
C ASP A 421 31.07 4.19 21.11
N GLU A 422 30.57 3.21 21.87
CA GLU A 422 29.28 2.57 21.57
C GLU A 422 28.10 3.55 21.74
N PHE A 423 28.17 4.49 22.69
CA PHE A 423 27.16 5.52 22.87
C PHE A 423 27.13 6.49 21.67
N LEU A 424 28.32 6.90 21.19
CA LEU A 424 28.44 7.74 19.99
C LEU A 424 27.87 7.04 18.76
N GLU A 425 28.21 5.76 18.54
CA GLU A 425 27.70 4.96 17.43
C GLU A 425 26.17 4.97 17.36
N VAL A 426 25.52 4.88 18.50
CA VAL A 426 24.05 4.81 18.59
C VAL A 426 23.41 6.18 18.41
N PHE A 427 23.89 7.21 19.14
CA PHE A 427 23.13 8.44 19.36
C PHE A 427 23.75 9.73 18.85
N GLU A 428 25.05 9.77 18.63
CA GLU A 428 25.76 11.00 18.30
C GLU A 428 26.47 10.91 16.95
N GLU A 429 26.63 12.04 16.30
CA GLU A 429 27.32 12.17 15.02
C GLU A 429 28.29 13.37 15.11
N GLY A 430 29.59 13.11 14.91
CA GLY A 430 30.60 14.14 15.00
C GLY A 430 30.84 14.65 16.42
N GLU A 431 31.03 15.95 16.57
CA GLU A 431 31.46 16.59 17.85
C GLU A 431 30.26 16.76 18.81
N GLU A 432 29.87 15.70 19.53
CA GLU A 432 28.89 15.69 20.63
C GLU A 432 27.46 16.16 20.25
N LEU A 433 27.09 16.17 18.98
CA LEU A 433 25.77 16.51 18.54
C LEU A 433 24.89 15.25 18.43
N PRO A 434 23.64 15.29 18.94
CA PRO A 434 22.75 14.16 18.76
C PRO A 434 22.46 13.97 17.27
N ARG A 435 22.46 12.71 16.81
CA ARG A 435 22.06 12.37 15.43
C ARG A 435 20.63 12.88 15.18
N VAL A 436 20.37 13.28 13.95
CA VAL A 436 19.02 13.73 13.55
C VAL A 436 17.94 12.69 13.88
N ASP A 437 18.30 11.41 13.77
CA ASP A 437 17.43 10.27 14.03
C ASP A 437 17.58 9.68 15.45
N TRP A 438 18.18 10.41 16.42
CA TRP A 438 18.35 9.92 17.80
C TRP A 438 17.07 9.37 18.42
N ARG A 439 15.92 9.96 18.05
CA ARG A 439 14.62 9.51 18.55
C ARG A 439 14.25 8.12 18.06
N LEU A 440 14.53 7.83 16.78
CA LEU A 440 14.39 6.50 16.23
C LEU A 440 15.29 5.50 16.96
N ALA A 441 16.57 5.84 17.13
CA ALA A 441 17.51 4.98 17.87
C ALA A 441 17.03 4.71 19.31
N TRP A 442 16.48 5.72 19.97
CA TRP A 442 15.88 5.57 21.30
C TRP A 442 14.68 4.62 21.32
N ASP A 443 13.75 4.79 20.38
CA ASP A 443 12.59 3.92 20.25
C ASP A 443 13.03 2.46 19.97
N LEU A 444 14.10 2.24 19.20
CA LEU A 444 14.70 0.91 18.96
C LEU A 444 15.30 0.30 20.22
N VAL A 445 15.99 1.08 21.04
CA VAL A 445 16.49 0.63 22.35
C VAL A 445 15.31 0.17 23.23
N LEU A 446 14.24 0.94 23.26
CA LEU A 446 13.05 0.58 24.03
C LEU A 446 12.36 -0.70 23.52
N ILE A 447 12.24 -0.88 22.19
CA ILE A 447 11.66 -2.09 21.60
C ILE A 447 12.41 -3.34 22.07
N ARG A 448 13.74 -3.30 21.97
CA ARG A 448 14.56 -4.44 22.37
C ARG A 448 14.57 -4.63 23.89
N THR A 449 14.58 -3.56 24.67
CA THR A 449 14.47 -3.63 26.13
C THR A 449 13.15 -4.29 26.56
N ILE A 450 12.02 -3.87 25.97
CA ILE A 450 10.69 -4.46 26.24
C ILE A 450 10.69 -5.96 25.95
N GLU A 451 11.23 -6.37 24.80
CA GLU A 451 11.32 -7.79 24.44
C GLU A 451 12.11 -8.60 25.48
N ARG A 452 13.27 -8.09 25.92
CA ARG A 452 14.11 -8.74 26.95
C ARG A 452 13.38 -8.83 28.29
N LEU A 453 12.75 -7.74 28.74
CA LEU A 453 11.99 -7.71 29.99
C LEU A 453 10.78 -8.66 29.95
N TYR A 454 10.15 -8.81 28.78
CA TYR A 454 9.10 -9.80 28.59
C TYR A 454 9.61 -11.23 28.73
N HIS A 455 10.71 -11.59 28.05
CA HIS A 455 11.32 -12.93 28.13
C HIS A 455 11.74 -13.32 29.54
N THR A 456 12.17 -12.36 30.37
CA THR A 456 12.51 -12.58 31.77
C THR A 456 11.33 -12.54 32.74
N LYS A 457 10.10 -12.34 32.19
CA LYS A 457 8.85 -12.20 32.97
C LYS A 457 8.89 -11.04 33.97
N TRP A 458 9.72 -10.04 33.73
CA TRP A 458 9.86 -8.90 34.62
C TRP A 458 8.57 -8.08 34.71
N PHE A 459 7.88 -7.86 33.59
CA PHE A 459 6.59 -7.15 33.55
C PHE A 459 5.50 -7.89 34.32
N GLU A 460 5.45 -9.23 34.25
CA GLU A 460 4.45 -10.00 35.00
C GLU A 460 4.59 -9.78 36.53
N LYS A 461 5.85 -9.71 37.03
CA LYS A 461 6.15 -9.50 38.43
C LYS A 461 5.90 -8.07 38.93
N ASN A 462 5.87 -7.08 38.02
CA ASN A 462 5.76 -5.67 38.36
C ASN A 462 4.50 -5.00 37.83
N ARG A 463 3.60 -5.73 37.17
CA ARG A 463 2.49 -5.21 36.36
C ARG A 463 1.58 -4.22 37.10
N ASP A 464 1.15 -4.57 38.31
CA ASP A 464 0.20 -3.75 39.10
C ASP A 464 0.82 -2.39 39.46
N VAL A 465 2.05 -2.40 39.94
CA VAL A 465 2.77 -1.17 40.34
C VAL A 465 3.05 -0.28 39.13
N LEU A 466 3.49 -0.87 38.02
CA LEU A 466 3.75 -0.12 36.79
C LEU A 466 2.50 0.54 36.19
N THR A 467 1.33 -0.12 36.33
CA THR A 467 0.07 0.43 35.85
C THR A 467 -0.37 1.64 36.68
N ASP A 468 -0.12 1.63 37.98
CA ASP A 468 -0.45 2.74 38.86
C ASP A 468 0.52 3.92 38.66
N GLU A 469 1.82 3.66 38.56
CA GLU A 469 2.83 4.68 38.27
C GLU A 469 2.59 5.37 36.89
N GLU A 470 2.10 4.63 35.88
CA GLU A 470 1.75 5.21 34.57
C GLU A 470 0.57 6.18 34.67
N LYS A 471 -0.48 5.85 35.43
CA LYS A 471 -1.63 6.73 35.66
C LYS A 471 -1.25 8.01 36.39
N GLU A 472 -0.32 7.93 37.35
CA GLU A 472 0.19 9.11 38.05
C GLU A 472 0.94 10.05 37.08
N LEU A 473 1.78 9.51 36.18
CA LEU A 473 2.49 10.30 35.18
C LEU A 473 1.55 10.95 34.16
N GLU A 474 0.50 10.26 33.72
CA GLU A 474 -0.50 10.82 32.81
C GLU A 474 -1.29 11.96 33.44
N THR A 475 -1.51 11.93 34.77
CA THR A 475 -2.19 13.02 35.50
C THR A 475 -1.31 14.24 35.75
N GLU A 476 0.01 14.07 35.88
CA GLU A 476 0.96 15.17 36.01
C GLU A 476 1.23 15.91 34.68
N GLU A 477 1.13 15.21 33.52
CA GLU A 477 1.28 15.86 32.19
C GLU A 477 0.05 16.69 31.77
N VAL A 478 -1.10 16.51 32.41
CA VAL A 478 -2.38 17.22 32.12
C VAL A 478 -2.60 18.42 33.06
N SER A 479 -1.85 18.54 34.14
CA SER A 479 -1.90 19.65 35.08
C SER A 479 -0.83 20.69 34.81
#